data_571cff1676160720da04bd021a45028f
#
_entry.id   571cff1676160720da04bd021a45028f
#
_cell.length_a   1.000
_cell.length_b   1.000
_cell.length_c   1.000
_cell.angle_alpha   90.00
_cell.angle_beta   90.00
_cell.angle_gamma   90.00
#
_symmetry.space_group_name_H-M   'P 1'
#
loop_
_entity.id
_entity.type
_entity.pdbx_description
1 polymer ?
#
loop_
_entity_poly.entity_id
_entity_poly.type
_entity_poly.pdbx_seq_one_letter_code
_entity_poly.pdbx_strand_id
1 'polypeptide(L)'
;VTGVQTCASSDLAGRVQILNVHLKKARLAPDVEPEKIAALTPGFTGADLANLVNEATLLATRRKADAVTMDDFNNAVERIVAGLEKRNRLLNPKEREIVAYHEMGHALVAMALPGVDPVHKVSIIPRGIGALGYTIQRPTEDRFLMTLEELQDKMAVLLGGRAAEKIVFGHLSTGAADDLAKVTDIA
;
A
#
# COMPACT_ATOMS: atom_id res chain seq x y z
N VAL A 1 -28.06 24.51 12.81
CA VAL A 1 -27.61 23.15 13.14
C VAL A 1 -26.54 22.79 12.14
N THR A 2 -25.30 23.08 12.46
CA THR A 2 -24.15 22.71 11.63
C THR A 2 -23.77 21.26 11.96
N GLY A 3 -24.20 20.32 11.12
CA GLY A 3 -23.73 18.96 11.18
C GLY A 3 -22.24 18.94 10.80
N VAL A 4 -21.37 18.78 11.77
CA VAL A 4 -19.99 18.36 11.53
C VAL A 4 -20.07 16.94 11.02
N GLN A 5 -19.99 16.74 9.70
CA GLN A 5 -19.73 15.43 9.13
C GLN A 5 -18.30 15.08 9.50
N THR A 6 -18.14 14.30 10.57
CA THR A 6 -16.89 13.61 10.81
C THR A 6 -16.65 12.69 9.61
N CYS A 7 -15.55 12.85 8.92
CA CYS A 7 -15.03 11.89 7.93
C CYS A 7 -14.63 10.62 8.69
N ALA A 8 -15.61 9.86 9.15
CA ALA A 8 -15.38 8.56 9.73
C ALA A 8 -15.00 7.61 8.57
N SER A 9 -13.94 6.86 8.76
CA SER A 9 -13.62 5.69 7.94
C SER A 9 -14.87 4.80 7.91
N SER A 10 -15.43 4.56 6.73
CA SER A 10 -16.60 3.72 6.57
C SER A 10 -16.22 2.25 6.76
N ASP A 11 -17.12 1.45 7.29
CA ASP A 11 -17.00 0.00 7.30
C ASP A 11 -17.03 -0.55 5.85
N LEU A 12 -16.81 -1.85 5.67
CA LEU A 12 -16.80 -2.50 4.36
C LEU A 12 -18.09 -2.22 3.57
N ALA A 13 -19.26 -2.35 4.22
CA ALA A 13 -20.56 -2.14 3.59
C ALA A 13 -20.76 -0.67 3.16
N GLY A 14 -20.35 0.26 4.01
CA GLY A 14 -20.37 1.69 3.70
C GLY A 14 -19.44 2.04 2.53
N ARG A 15 -18.23 1.45 2.48
CA ARG A 15 -17.33 1.64 1.33
C ARG A 15 -17.93 1.13 0.02
N VAL A 16 -18.60 -0.04 0.04
CA VAL A 16 -19.31 -0.57 -1.14
C VAL A 16 -20.41 0.39 -1.60
N GLN A 17 -21.21 0.94 -0.68
CA GLN A 17 -22.26 1.89 -1.02
C GLN A 17 -21.69 3.17 -1.65
N ILE A 18 -20.63 3.73 -1.08
CA ILE A 18 -19.94 4.91 -1.61
C ILE A 18 -19.35 4.62 -3.00
N LEU A 19 -18.66 3.49 -3.15
CA LEU A 19 -18.10 3.06 -4.43
C LEU A 19 -19.19 2.96 -5.50
N ASN A 20 -20.34 2.34 -5.20
CA ASN A 20 -21.46 2.21 -6.13
C ASN A 20 -22.00 3.57 -6.62
N VAL A 21 -21.91 4.63 -5.81
CA VAL A 21 -22.27 5.99 -6.24
C VAL A 21 -21.28 6.52 -7.26
N HIS A 22 -19.97 6.35 -7.01
CA HIS A 22 -18.92 6.91 -7.88
C HIS A 22 -18.71 6.08 -9.14
N LEU A 23 -18.84 4.76 -9.08
CA LEU A 23 -18.69 3.83 -10.20
C LEU A 23 -19.74 4.04 -11.31
N LYS A 24 -20.93 4.58 -10.99
CA LYS A 24 -21.96 4.93 -11.99
C LYS A 24 -21.47 5.89 -13.07
N LYS A 25 -20.42 6.65 -12.81
CA LYS A 25 -19.85 7.65 -13.73
C LYS A 25 -18.79 7.06 -14.67
N ALA A 26 -18.37 5.83 -14.43
CA ALA A 26 -17.32 5.16 -15.20
C ALA A 26 -17.88 3.99 -16.01
N ARG A 27 -17.32 3.74 -17.19
CA ARG A 27 -17.60 2.52 -17.94
C ARG A 27 -16.73 1.40 -17.38
N LEU A 28 -17.36 0.43 -16.74
CA LEU A 28 -16.67 -0.66 -16.06
C LEU A 28 -16.63 -1.91 -16.96
N ALA A 29 -15.54 -2.65 -16.87
CA ALA A 29 -15.42 -3.99 -17.40
C ALA A 29 -16.16 -5.01 -16.51
N PRO A 30 -16.54 -6.19 -17.04
CA PRO A 30 -17.30 -7.20 -16.27
C PRO A 30 -16.58 -7.79 -15.07
N ASP A 31 -15.25 -7.65 -14.97
CA ASP A 31 -14.40 -8.14 -13.89
C ASP A 31 -14.37 -7.23 -12.66
N VAL A 32 -14.99 -6.04 -12.75
CA VAL A 32 -14.99 -5.06 -11.67
C VAL A 32 -16.07 -5.39 -10.65
N GLU A 33 -15.62 -5.73 -9.43
CA GLU A 33 -16.48 -6.05 -8.30
C GLU A 33 -16.28 -5.00 -7.18
N PRO A 34 -17.30 -4.18 -6.86
CA PRO A 34 -17.20 -3.14 -5.83
C PRO A 34 -16.79 -3.68 -4.46
N GLU A 35 -17.21 -4.90 -4.12
CA GLU A 35 -16.87 -5.59 -2.87
C GLU A 35 -15.37 -5.88 -2.78
N LYS A 36 -14.75 -6.32 -3.87
CA LYS A 36 -13.30 -6.52 -3.94
C LYS A 36 -12.54 -5.20 -3.80
N ILE A 37 -13.02 -4.14 -4.45
CA ILE A 37 -12.41 -2.80 -4.33
C ILE A 37 -12.51 -2.31 -2.88
N ALA A 38 -13.67 -2.47 -2.25
CA ALA A 38 -13.88 -2.07 -0.85
C ALA A 38 -12.97 -2.87 0.11
N ALA A 39 -12.77 -4.16 -0.13
CA ALA A 39 -11.85 -4.98 0.65
C ALA A 39 -10.37 -4.56 0.50
N LEU A 40 -10.00 -3.97 -0.63
CA LEU A 40 -8.65 -3.46 -0.88
C LEU A 40 -8.38 -2.07 -0.27
N THR A 41 -9.40 -1.42 0.30
CA THR A 41 -9.35 -0.03 0.74
C THR A 41 -9.78 0.17 2.20
N PRO A 42 -9.26 -0.65 3.15
CA PRO A 42 -9.54 -0.42 4.57
C PRO A 42 -9.06 0.97 4.97
N GLY A 43 -9.84 1.66 5.80
CA GLY A 43 -9.52 3.01 6.27
C GLY A 43 -9.70 4.15 5.25
N PHE A 44 -10.08 3.88 4.00
CA PHE A 44 -10.35 4.93 3.04
C PHE A 44 -11.64 5.69 3.39
N THR A 45 -11.56 7.02 3.30
CA THR A 45 -12.72 7.90 3.40
C THR A 45 -13.52 7.93 2.09
N GLY A 46 -14.72 8.50 2.12
CA GLY A 46 -15.50 8.70 0.89
C GLY A 46 -14.77 9.54 -0.16
N ALA A 47 -13.95 10.50 0.25
CA ALA A 47 -13.12 11.30 -0.65
C ALA A 47 -12.00 10.47 -1.30
N ASP A 48 -11.36 9.57 -0.53
CA ASP A 48 -10.33 8.66 -1.04
C ASP A 48 -10.91 7.68 -2.05
N LEU A 49 -12.11 7.14 -1.79
CA LEU A 49 -12.82 6.26 -2.71
C LEU A 49 -13.22 6.96 -4.02
N ALA A 50 -13.67 8.22 -3.93
CA ALA A 50 -13.94 9.04 -5.11
C ALA A 50 -12.66 9.27 -5.94
N ASN A 51 -11.55 9.59 -5.26
CA ASN A 51 -10.25 9.75 -5.89
C ASN A 51 -9.76 8.45 -6.52
N LEU A 52 -9.98 7.30 -5.87
CA LEU A 52 -9.63 5.99 -6.39
C LEU A 52 -10.34 5.70 -7.73
N VAL A 53 -11.64 5.96 -7.82
CA VAL A 53 -12.40 5.78 -9.07
C VAL A 53 -11.87 6.70 -10.16
N ASN A 54 -11.54 7.94 -9.83
CA ASN A 54 -10.91 8.89 -10.75
C ASN A 54 -9.54 8.39 -11.25
N GLU A 55 -8.66 7.94 -10.36
CA GLU A 55 -7.33 7.43 -10.72
C GLU A 55 -7.43 6.18 -11.59
N ALA A 56 -8.31 5.23 -11.25
CA ALA A 56 -8.53 4.03 -12.06
C ALA A 56 -9.03 4.39 -13.48
N THR A 57 -9.97 5.33 -13.58
CA THR A 57 -10.48 5.84 -14.88
C THR A 57 -9.37 6.52 -15.69
N LEU A 58 -8.50 7.30 -15.02
CA LEU A 58 -7.36 7.94 -15.67
C LEU A 58 -6.36 6.91 -16.19
N LEU A 59 -6.11 5.82 -15.45
CA LEU A 59 -5.23 4.73 -15.87
C LEU A 59 -5.79 4.01 -17.10
N ALA A 60 -7.08 3.68 -17.10
CA ALA A 60 -7.77 3.10 -18.25
C ALA A 60 -7.67 4.01 -19.49
N THR A 61 -7.90 5.31 -19.32
CA THR A 61 -7.79 6.31 -20.38
C THR A 61 -6.37 6.39 -20.96
N ARG A 62 -5.34 6.37 -20.11
CA ARG A 62 -3.92 6.40 -20.55
C ARG A 62 -3.53 5.18 -21.39
N ARG A 63 -4.08 4.01 -21.09
CA ARG A 63 -3.87 2.81 -21.91
C ARG A 63 -4.85 2.69 -23.09
N LYS A 64 -5.66 3.72 -23.30
CA LYS A 64 -6.66 3.80 -24.39
C LYS A 64 -7.69 2.65 -24.35
N ALA A 65 -8.12 2.25 -23.15
CA ALA A 65 -9.12 1.22 -22.96
C ALA A 65 -10.53 1.78 -23.02
N ASP A 66 -11.47 0.95 -23.48
CA ASP A 66 -12.89 1.31 -23.54
C ASP A 66 -13.63 1.22 -22.20
N ALA A 67 -13.03 0.50 -21.22
CA ALA A 67 -13.60 0.29 -19.90
C ALA A 67 -12.51 0.18 -18.84
N VAL A 68 -12.87 0.53 -17.61
CA VAL A 68 -12.01 0.39 -16.42
C VAL A 68 -12.07 -1.05 -15.94
N THR A 69 -10.93 -1.69 -15.74
CA THR A 69 -10.80 -3.08 -15.27
C THR A 69 -10.44 -3.14 -13.80
N MET A 70 -10.52 -4.34 -13.19
CA MET A 70 -10.06 -4.56 -11.82
C MET A 70 -8.55 -4.26 -11.66
N ASP A 71 -7.74 -4.52 -12.70
CA ASP A 71 -6.31 -4.17 -12.71
C ASP A 71 -6.07 -2.67 -12.63
N ASP A 72 -6.92 -1.84 -13.25
CA ASP A 72 -6.82 -0.39 -13.12
C ASP A 72 -7.08 0.05 -11.69
N PHE A 73 -8.04 -0.58 -10.98
CA PHE A 73 -8.29 -0.32 -9.56
C PHE A 73 -7.12 -0.77 -8.68
N ASN A 74 -6.57 -1.95 -8.90
CA ASN A 74 -5.38 -2.43 -8.17
C ASN A 74 -4.21 -1.44 -8.32
N ASN A 75 -3.93 -1.01 -9.55
CA ASN A 75 -2.87 -0.05 -9.84
C ASN A 75 -3.16 1.34 -9.24
N ALA A 76 -4.44 1.76 -9.21
CA ALA A 76 -4.85 3.01 -8.61
C ALA A 76 -4.68 3.00 -7.09
N VAL A 77 -5.06 1.90 -6.40
CA VAL A 77 -4.83 1.71 -4.97
C VAL A 77 -3.33 1.80 -4.67
N GLU A 78 -2.49 1.06 -5.41
CA GLU A 78 -1.05 1.11 -5.24
C GLU A 78 -0.48 2.53 -5.43
N ARG A 79 -1.00 3.27 -6.40
CA ARG A 79 -0.57 4.64 -6.67
C ARG A 79 -0.97 5.61 -5.56
N ILE A 80 -2.14 5.43 -4.95
CA ILE A 80 -2.61 6.26 -3.83
C ILE A 80 -1.80 5.93 -2.57
N VAL A 81 -1.59 4.65 -2.27
CA VAL A 81 -0.92 4.20 -1.04
C VAL A 81 0.59 4.40 -1.12
N ALA A 82 1.23 3.97 -2.20
CA ALA A 82 2.69 4.00 -2.35
C ALA A 82 3.22 5.22 -3.14
N GLY A 83 2.33 6.06 -3.69
CA GLY A 83 2.71 7.22 -4.50
C GLY A 83 3.04 6.89 -5.96
N LEU A 84 3.43 7.92 -6.71
CA LEU A 84 3.75 7.82 -8.13
C LEU A 84 5.07 7.11 -8.38
N GLU A 85 5.10 6.17 -9.32
CA GLU A 85 6.35 5.56 -9.80
C GLU A 85 7.28 6.58 -10.45
N LYS A 86 8.52 6.60 -10.00
CA LYS A 86 9.59 7.40 -10.61
C LYS A 86 10.38 6.58 -11.61
N ARG A 87 9.82 6.37 -12.80
CA ARG A 87 10.46 5.58 -13.88
C ARG A 87 11.80 6.11 -14.36
N ASN A 88 12.08 7.40 -14.11
CA ASN A 88 13.31 8.07 -14.58
C ASN A 88 14.46 8.01 -13.56
N ARG A 89 14.29 7.39 -12.39
CA ARG A 89 15.35 7.22 -11.42
C ARG A 89 16.06 5.90 -11.67
N LEU A 90 17.18 5.97 -12.39
CA LEU A 90 18.08 4.83 -12.60
C LEU A 90 18.85 4.60 -11.30
N LEU A 91 18.46 3.60 -10.53
CA LEU A 91 19.31 3.06 -9.47
C LEU A 91 20.49 2.33 -10.14
N ASN A 92 21.69 2.50 -9.61
CA ASN A 92 22.81 1.69 -10.07
C ASN A 92 22.61 0.21 -9.66
N PRO A 93 23.27 -0.76 -10.34
CA PRO A 93 23.05 -2.18 -10.06
C PRO A 93 23.25 -2.57 -8.59
N LYS A 94 24.26 -2.00 -7.91
CA LYS A 94 24.51 -2.23 -6.47
C LYS A 94 23.38 -1.74 -5.60
N GLU A 95 22.87 -0.53 -5.83
CA GLU A 95 21.75 0.01 -5.08
C GLU A 95 20.47 -0.83 -5.29
N ARG A 96 20.23 -1.27 -6.52
CA ARG A 96 19.10 -2.16 -6.83
C ARG A 96 19.16 -3.47 -6.05
N GLU A 97 20.34 -4.05 -5.95
CA GLU A 97 20.57 -5.29 -5.20
C GLU A 97 20.31 -5.05 -3.70
N ILE A 98 20.87 -4.00 -3.12
CA ILE A 98 20.66 -3.65 -1.70
C ILE A 98 19.16 -3.43 -1.42
N VAL A 99 18.48 -2.66 -2.26
CA VAL A 99 17.04 -2.42 -2.11
C VAL A 99 16.24 -3.71 -2.23
N ALA A 100 16.59 -4.61 -3.15
CA ALA A 100 15.90 -5.89 -3.31
C ALA A 100 15.99 -6.75 -2.05
N TYR A 101 17.16 -6.87 -1.45
CA TYR A 101 17.35 -7.60 -0.20
C TYR A 101 16.65 -6.92 0.99
N HIS A 102 16.67 -5.59 1.03
CA HIS A 102 15.99 -4.81 2.05
C HIS A 102 14.47 -5.07 2.02
N GLU A 103 13.84 -4.89 0.87
CA GLU A 103 12.38 -5.11 0.71
C GLU A 103 12.00 -6.58 0.95
N MET A 104 12.81 -7.51 0.46
CA MET A 104 12.59 -8.93 0.77
C MET A 104 12.77 -9.25 2.25
N GLY A 105 13.62 -8.53 2.97
CA GLY A 105 13.76 -8.64 4.41
C GLY A 105 12.45 -8.33 5.14
N HIS A 106 11.78 -7.23 4.79
CA HIS A 106 10.45 -6.90 5.31
C HIS A 106 9.44 -8.00 4.99
N ALA A 107 9.40 -8.44 3.73
CA ALA A 107 8.45 -9.45 3.29
C ALA A 107 8.64 -10.79 4.01
N LEU A 108 9.88 -11.28 4.14
CA LEU A 108 10.17 -12.55 4.79
C LEU A 108 9.79 -12.54 6.27
N VAL A 109 10.08 -11.44 6.99
CA VAL A 109 9.68 -11.30 8.39
C VAL A 109 8.15 -11.24 8.51
N ALA A 110 7.48 -10.47 7.65
CA ALA A 110 6.01 -10.40 7.64
C ALA A 110 5.36 -11.76 7.38
N MET A 111 5.91 -12.57 6.47
CA MET A 111 5.40 -13.92 6.18
C MET A 111 5.67 -14.93 7.30
N ALA A 112 6.66 -14.68 8.16
CA ALA A 112 7.02 -15.57 9.26
C ALA A 112 6.21 -15.28 10.54
N LEU A 113 5.63 -14.09 10.68
CA LEU A 113 4.94 -13.66 11.89
C LEU A 113 3.40 -13.76 11.73
N PRO A 114 2.69 -14.38 12.70
CA PRO A 114 1.27 -14.63 12.57
C PRO A 114 0.39 -13.40 12.78
N GLY A 115 0.89 -12.39 13.51
CA GLY A 115 0.14 -11.17 13.86
C GLY A 115 0.22 -10.04 12.84
N VAL A 116 0.74 -10.31 11.64
CA VAL A 116 1.05 -9.29 10.63
C VAL A 116 0.15 -9.44 9.41
N ASP A 117 -0.22 -8.32 8.82
CA ASP A 117 -0.97 -8.30 7.56
C ASP A 117 -0.19 -9.00 6.43
N PRO A 118 -0.86 -9.77 5.56
CA PRO A 118 -0.20 -10.51 4.50
C PRO A 118 0.49 -9.58 3.50
N VAL A 119 1.67 -10.02 3.04
CA VAL A 119 2.42 -9.31 1.99
C VAL A 119 1.66 -9.44 0.67
N HIS A 120 1.31 -8.30 0.11
CA HIS A 120 0.62 -8.23 -1.17
C HIS A 120 1.60 -8.05 -2.34
N LYS A 121 2.59 -7.18 -2.16
CA LYS A 121 3.52 -6.83 -3.23
C LYS A 121 4.85 -6.33 -2.67
N VAL A 122 5.93 -6.76 -3.31
CA VAL A 122 7.28 -6.21 -3.11
C VAL A 122 7.75 -5.59 -4.42
N SER A 123 8.37 -4.42 -4.36
CA SER A 123 8.88 -3.73 -5.56
C SER A 123 10.14 -2.95 -5.26
N ILE A 124 11.08 -3.00 -6.19
CA ILE A 124 12.31 -2.19 -6.18
C ILE A 124 12.20 -0.95 -7.08
N ILE A 125 11.00 -0.66 -7.58
CA ILE A 125 10.74 0.53 -8.39
C ILE A 125 10.48 1.70 -7.43
N PRO A 126 11.29 2.78 -7.48
CA PRO A 126 11.13 3.91 -6.61
C PRO A 126 9.76 4.58 -6.76
N ARG A 127 9.12 4.90 -5.62
CA ARG A 127 7.87 5.66 -5.59
C ARG A 127 7.98 6.82 -4.60
N GLY A 128 7.23 7.89 -4.84
CA GLY A 128 7.18 9.03 -3.92
C GLY A 128 8.52 9.74 -3.71
N ILE A 129 8.66 10.46 -2.59
CA ILE A 129 9.87 11.18 -2.21
C ILE A 129 10.65 10.30 -1.22
N GLY A 130 11.84 9.82 -1.63
CA GLY A 130 12.76 9.10 -0.75
C GLY A 130 12.67 7.58 -0.77
N ALA A 131 11.55 6.96 -1.15
CA ALA A 131 11.44 5.51 -1.23
C ALA A 131 12.18 4.96 -2.46
N LEU A 132 13.12 4.04 -2.23
CA LEU A 132 13.89 3.35 -3.28
C LEU A 132 13.23 2.05 -3.72
N GLY A 133 12.44 1.45 -2.84
CA GLY A 133 11.56 0.31 -3.04
C GLY A 133 10.34 0.43 -2.13
N TYR A 134 9.51 -0.58 -2.10
CA TYR A 134 8.40 -0.68 -1.14
C TYR A 134 7.88 -2.11 -1.00
N THR A 135 7.45 -2.42 0.21
CA THR A 135 6.71 -3.65 0.53
C THR A 135 5.31 -3.26 0.98
N ILE A 136 4.29 -3.70 0.25
CA ILE A 136 2.89 -3.46 0.59
C ILE A 136 2.35 -4.66 1.33
N GLN A 137 1.87 -4.41 2.54
CA GLN A 137 1.02 -5.31 3.31
C GLN A 137 -0.41 -4.81 3.19
N ARG A 138 -1.37 -5.71 3.12
CA ARG A 138 -2.79 -5.36 3.05
C ARG A 138 -3.52 -5.93 4.25
N PRO A 139 -4.14 -5.07 5.08
CA PRO A 139 -5.07 -5.52 6.09
C PRO A 139 -6.17 -6.38 5.46
N THR A 140 -6.48 -7.49 6.09
CA THR A 140 -7.59 -8.36 5.69
C THR A 140 -8.90 -7.92 6.34
N GLU A 141 -8.81 -7.10 7.40
CA GLU A 141 -9.94 -6.64 8.20
C GLU A 141 -9.76 -5.18 8.60
N ASP A 142 -10.87 -4.49 8.89
CA ASP A 142 -10.84 -3.16 9.51
C ASP A 142 -10.51 -3.33 11.01
N ARG A 143 -9.29 -2.95 11.41
CA ARG A 143 -8.82 -3.04 12.80
C ARG A 143 -8.68 -1.65 13.40
N PHE A 144 -9.22 -1.49 14.60
CA PHE A 144 -9.17 -0.23 15.34
C PHE A 144 -8.25 -0.28 16.58
N LEU A 145 -7.85 -1.49 16.98
CA LEU A 145 -6.97 -1.72 18.12
C LEU A 145 -5.87 -2.71 17.72
N MET A 146 -4.71 -2.52 18.31
CA MET A 146 -3.56 -3.44 18.16
C MET A 146 -3.10 -3.90 19.54
N THR A 147 -2.77 -5.17 19.66
CA THR A 147 -2.17 -5.74 20.87
C THR A 147 -0.68 -5.40 20.96
N LEU A 148 -0.09 -5.60 22.13
CA LEU A 148 1.35 -5.44 22.32
C LEU A 148 2.15 -6.37 21.39
N GLU A 149 1.71 -7.61 21.22
CA GLU A 149 2.35 -8.59 20.34
C GLU A 149 2.31 -8.12 18.89
N GLU A 150 1.16 -7.64 18.39
CA GLU A 150 1.03 -7.10 17.03
C GLU A 150 1.90 -5.87 16.79
N LEU A 151 2.07 -5.01 17.80
CA LEU A 151 2.99 -3.87 17.71
C LEU A 151 4.45 -4.32 17.65
N GLN A 152 4.83 -5.34 18.43
CA GLN A 152 6.16 -5.94 18.39
C GLN A 152 6.43 -6.61 17.05
N ASP A 153 5.47 -7.35 16.51
CA ASP A 153 5.56 -7.99 15.19
C ASP A 153 5.72 -6.92 14.10
N LYS A 154 4.96 -5.83 14.18
CA LYS A 154 5.08 -4.70 13.25
C LYS A 154 6.46 -4.04 13.30
N MET A 155 7.01 -3.84 14.48
CA MET A 155 8.39 -3.34 14.64
C MET A 155 9.41 -4.32 14.06
N ALA A 156 9.24 -5.63 14.28
CA ALA A 156 10.11 -6.66 13.72
C ALA A 156 10.09 -6.64 12.18
N VAL A 157 8.91 -6.48 11.56
CA VAL A 157 8.78 -6.33 10.10
C VAL A 157 9.54 -5.09 9.62
N LEU A 158 9.37 -3.94 10.27
CA LEU A 158 10.08 -2.70 9.93
C LEU A 158 11.61 -2.83 10.05
N LEU A 159 12.10 -3.63 10.97
CA LEU A 159 13.53 -3.91 11.13
C LEU A 159 14.07 -4.98 10.16
N GLY A 160 13.18 -5.74 9.52
CA GLY A 160 13.52 -6.85 8.61
C GLY A 160 14.43 -6.45 7.47
N GLY A 161 14.19 -5.29 6.84
CA GLY A 161 15.03 -4.76 5.77
C GLY A 161 16.46 -4.50 6.22
N ARG A 162 16.62 -3.84 7.37
CA ARG A 162 17.94 -3.57 7.96
C ARG A 162 18.68 -4.84 8.38
N ALA A 163 17.96 -5.83 8.90
CA ALA A 163 18.52 -7.13 9.25
C ALA A 163 19.05 -7.86 8.01
N ALA A 164 18.29 -7.85 6.92
CA ALA A 164 18.69 -8.45 5.65
C ALA A 164 19.96 -7.80 5.09
N GLU A 165 20.06 -6.46 5.09
CA GLU A 165 21.28 -5.76 4.66
C GLU A 165 22.51 -6.21 5.47
N LYS A 166 22.36 -6.29 6.81
CA LYS A 166 23.46 -6.71 7.69
C LYS A 166 23.90 -8.15 7.45
N ILE A 167 22.94 -9.05 7.25
CA ILE A 167 23.22 -10.47 7.02
C ILE A 167 23.92 -10.70 5.68
N VAL A 168 23.44 -10.05 4.63
CA VAL A 168 23.92 -10.30 3.25
C VAL A 168 25.16 -9.50 2.91
N PHE A 169 25.20 -8.24 3.30
CA PHE A 169 26.29 -7.32 2.90
C PHE A 169 27.28 -7.02 4.02
N GLY A 170 26.99 -7.39 5.27
CA GLY A 170 27.83 -7.09 6.41
C GLY A 170 27.85 -5.61 6.84
N HIS A 171 27.15 -4.74 6.13
CA HIS A 171 27.04 -3.31 6.42
C HIS A 171 25.60 -2.84 6.34
N LEU A 172 25.33 -1.62 6.75
CA LEU A 172 24.01 -0.99 6.79
C LEU A 172 24.01 0.23 5.87
N SER A 173 22.89 0.44 5.18
CA SER A 173 22.65 1.63 4.37
C SER A 173 21.79 2.65 5.10
N THR A 174 21.63 3.83 4.51
CA THR A 174 20.71 4.86 4.96
C THR A 174 19.24 4.56 4.57
N GLY A 175 18.99 3.47 3.83
CA GLY A 175 17.67 3.10 3.34
C GLY A 175 16.64 2.84 4.44
N ALA A 176 17.09 2.38 5.62
CA ALA A 176 16.22 2.08 6.75
C ALA A 176 15.89 3.29 7.65
N ALA A 177 16.18 4.52 7.25
CA ALA A 177 15.96 5.69 8.11
C ALA A 177 14.47 5.90 8.46
N ASP A 178 13.59 5.74 7.49
CA ASP A 178 12.14 5.86 7.67
C ASP A 178 11.58 4.72 8.53
N ASP A 179 12.07 3.49 8.35
CA ASP A 179 11.66 2.34 9.14
C ASP A 179 12.07 2.49 10.61
N LEU A 180 13.29 3.01 10.87
CA LEU A 180 13.74 3.29 12.23
C LEU A 180 12.90 4.38 12.90
N ALA A 181 12.52 5.42 12.18
CA ALA A 181 11.62 6.45 12.69
C ALA A 181 10.27 5.84 13.09
N LYS A 182 9.66 5.02 12.20
CA LYS A 182 8.41 4.32 12.49
C LYS A 182 8.51 3.36 13.67
N VAL A 183 9.62 2.63 13.82
CA VAL A 183 9.87 1.77 14.99
C VAL A 183 9.91 2.60 16.26
N THR A 184 10.58 3.75 16.23
CA THR A 184 10.67 4.66 17.39
C THR A 184 9.31 5.24 17.77
N ASP A 185 8.47 5.56 16.77
CA ASP A 185 7.12 6.07 17.00
C ASP A 185 6.17 5.01 17.59
N ILE A 186 6.42 3.72 17.32
CA ILE A 186 5.64 2.61 17.89
C ILE A 186 6.07 2.27 19.32
N ALA A 187 7.36 2.37 19.62
CA ALA A 187 7.95 1.99 20.91
C ALA A 187 7.68 3.01 22.03
#